data_d0cff53b6e906018ad3a00c65d9c981d
#
_entry.id   d0cff53b6e906018ad3a00c65d9c981d
#
_cell.length_a   1.000
_cell.length_b   1.000
_cell.length_c   1.000
_cell.angle_alpha   90.00
_cell.angle_beta   90.00
_cell.angle_gamma   90.00
#
_symmetry.space_group_name_H-M   'P 1'
#
loop_
_entity.id
_entity.type
_entity.pdbx_description
1 polymer ?
#
loop_
_entity_poly.entity_id
_entity_poly.type
_entity_poly.pdbx_seq_one_letter_code
_entity_poly.pdbx_strand_id
1 'polypeptide(L)'
;MIKTSTARTAAALLILFIFVGCKTQSKNWIVLFDGKNVNGLRGYKMENFPWDNWKIVNGTLKTLVHEKGVDIISKEKYKDFELELEWKVQSGGNSGIFYFANEKGDHIWQSAPEMQVLDNIVHVDGKRTITSAGALYDLISPSETVVKPVGEFNQVRIVSKNNHIEHWLNEVKILEYDYQSDNFKRLIEKSKFRDMPYFAKKTEGAIGLQGDHGEVWYKNIRIRKL
;
A
#
# COMPACT_ATOMS: atom_id res chain seq x y z
N MET A 1 -46.54 -77.43 14.20
CA MET A 1 -45.59 -76.46 14.70
C MET A 1 -45.12 -75.64 13.52
N ILE A 2 -45.62 -74.39 13.40
CA ILE A 2 -45.28 -73.46 12.31
C ILE A 2 -44.35 -72.43 12.91
N LYS A 3 -43.12 -72.35 12.40
CA LYS A 3 -42.15 -71.34 12.79
C LYS A 3 -42.31 -70.12 11.86
N THR A 4 -42.80 -69.02 12.42
CA THR A 4 -42.85 -67.76 11.75
C THR A 4 -41.47 -67.05 11.86
N SER A 5 -40.84 -66.78 10.72
CA SER A 5 -39.61 -66.00 10.58
C SER A 5 -39.98 -64.52 10.39
N THR A 6 -39.58 -63.65 11.31
CA THR A 6 -39.72 -62.21 11.18
C THR A 6 -38.46 -61.63 10.55
N ALA A 7 -38.61 -61.18 9.31
CA ALA A 7 -37.55 -60.38 8.63
C ALA A 7 -37.54 -58.96 9.17
N ARG A 8 -36.40 -58.52 9.72
CA ARG A 8 -36.15 -57.11 10.10
C ARG A 8 -35.52 -56.40 8.92
N THR A 9 -36.25 -55.47 8.33
CA THR A 9 -35.75 -54.54 7.32
C THR A 9 -35.03 -53.40 8.02
N ALA A 10 -33.71 -53.30 7.81
CA ALA A 10 -32.90 -52.16 8.25
C ALA A 10 -32.93 -51.09 7.17
N ALA A 11 -33.54 -49.96 7.46
CA ALA A 11 -33.52 -48.78 6.59
C ALA A 11 -32.22 -48.04 6.83
N ALA A 12 -31.32 -48.02 5.83
CA ALA A 12 -30.10 -47.23 5.86
C ALA A 12 -30.41 -45.76 5.46
N LEU A 13 -30.28 -44.84 6.40
CA LEU A 13 -30.46 -43.41 6.17
C LEU A 13 -29.14 -42.86 5.54
N LEU A 14 -29.19 -42.55 4.25
CA LEU A 14 -28.06 -41.96 3.51
C LEU A 14 -28.10 -40.45 3.79
N ILE A 15 -27.21 -39.99 4.69
CA ILE A 15 -27.00 -38.54 4.97
C ILE A 15 -26.10 -37.98 3.88
N LEU A 16 -26.70 -37.24 2.94
CA LEU A 16 -25.99 -36.51 1.88
C LEU A 16 -25.39 -35.23 2.46
N PHE A 17 -24.09 -35.23 2.76
CA PHE A 17 -23.33 -34.03 3.11
C PHE A 17 -23.15 -33.17 1.86
N ILE A 18 -23.97 -32.13 1.72
CA ILE A 18 -23.76 -31.08 0.71
C ILE A 18 -22.59 -30.18 1.21
N PHE A 19 -21.39 -30.43 0.74
CA PHE A 19 -20.28 -29.48 0.87
C PHE A 19 -20.59 -28.27 0.01
N VAL A 20 -21.17 -27.22 0.61
CA VAL A 20 -21.19 -25.89 0.01
C VAL A 20 -19.75 -25.39 0.01
N GLY A 21 -19.03 -25.68 -1.04
CA GLY A 21 -17.72 -25.13 -1.28
C GLY A 21 -17.84 -23.61 -1.46
N CYS A 22 -17.53 -22.84 -0.41
CA CYS A 22 -17.33 -21.41 -0.52
C CYS A 22 -16.17 -21.22 -1.49
N LYS A 23 -16.44 -20.92 -2.76
CA LYS A 23 -15.43 -20.47 -3.72
C LYS A 23 -14.90 -19.13 -3.21
N THR A 24 -13.86 -19.16 -2.41
CA THR A 24 -13.02 -17.99 -2.21
C THR A 24 -12.48 -17.61 -3.59
N GLN A 25 -13.07 -16.59 -4.17
CA GLN A 25 -12.60 -16.00 -5.42
C GLN A 25 -11.17 -15.51 -5.11
N SER A 26 -10.17 -16.23 -5.62
CA SER A 26 -8.79 -15.79 -5.52
C SER A 26 -8.69 -14.47 -6.26
N LYS A 27 -8.68 -13.36 -5.53
CA LYS A 27 -8.55 -12.03 -6.11
C LYS A 27 -7.18 -11.97 -6.77
N ASN A 28 -7.14 -11.90 -8.09
CA ASN A 28 -5.90 -11.91 -8.85
C ASN A 28 -5.07 -10.67 -8.54
N TRP A 29 -3.81 -10.88 -8.20
CA TRP A 29 -2.83 -9.82 -8.07
C TRP A 29 -2.49 -9.22 -9.44
N ILE A 30 -2.46 -7.90 -9.50
CA ILE A 30 -1.96 -7.10 -10.60
C ILE A 30 -0.52 -6.73 -10.23
N VAL A 31 0.44 -7.18 -11.00
CA VAL A 31 1.86 -6.87 -10.79
C VAL A 31 2.18 -5.53 -11.44
N LEU A 32 2.54 -4.53 -10.63
CA LEU A 32 2.96 -3.21 -11.10
C LEU A 32 4.45 -3.18 -11.43
N PHE A 33 5.25 -3.95 -10.70
CA PHE A 33 6.68 -4.15 -10.95
C PHE A 33 7.12 -5.56 -10.51
N ASP A 34 7.74 -6.32 -11.42
CA ASP A 34 8.17 -7.71 -11.26
C ASP A 34 9.70 -7.89 -11.20
N GLY A 35 10.44 -6.80 -11.11
CA GLY A 35 11.91 -6.80 -11.20
C GLY A 35 12.45 -6.56 -12.60
N LYS A 36 11.59 -6.53 -13.63
CA LYS A 36 11.98 -6.35 -15.05
C LYS A 36 11.10 -5.34 -15.78
N ASN A 37 9.81 -5.28 -15.46
CA ASN A 37 8.82 -4.51 -16.21
C ASN A 37 8.13 -3.48 -15.30
N VAL A 38 7.94 -2.28 -15.83
CA VAL A 38 7.22 -1.15 -15.19
C VAL A 38 5.93 -0.81 -15.94
N ASN A 39 5.33 -1.79 -16.65
CA ASN A 39 4.20 -1.56 -17.55
C ASN A 39 2.96 -0.98 -16.85
N GLY A 40 2.80 -1.24 -15.55
CA GLY A 40 1.73 -0.68 -14.73
C GLY A 40 2.00 0.73 -14.19
N LEU A 41 3.20 1.30 -14.43
CA LEU A 41 3.67 2.56 -13.86
C LEU A 41 3.99 3.59 -14.94
N ARG A 42 3.94 4.88 -14.56
CA ARG A 42 4.37 6.03 -15.37
C ARG A 42 4.83 7.17 -14.44
N GLY A 43 5.45 8.20 -14.98
CA GLY A 43 5.78 9.40 -14.22
C GLY A 43 4.52 10.19 -13.82
N TYR A 44 4.58 10.88 -12.69
CA TYR A 44 3.56 11.83 -12.27
C TYR A 44 3.48 12.98 -13.30
N LYS A 45 2.28 13.26 -13.82
CA LYS A 45 2.04 14.21 -14.94
C LYS A 45 2.79 13.87 -16.24
N MET A 46 3.16 12.61 -16.44
CA MET A 46 3.84 12.13 -17.63
C MET A 46 3.08 10.95 -18.23
N GLU A 47 3.20 10.75 -19.54
CA GLU A 47 2.64 9.57 -20.23
C GLU A 47 3.55 8.35 -20.07
N ASN A 48 4.86 8.57 -20.04
CA ASN A 48 5.86 7.53 -20.01
C ASN A 48 6.51 7.38 -18.65
N PHE A 49 7.23 6.27 -18.46
CA PHE A 49 8.04 6.03 -17.27
C PHE A 49 9.31 6.91 -17.31
N PRO A 50 9.69 7.60 -16.20
CA PRO A 50 10.79 8.57 -16.15
C PRO A 50 12.16 7.88 -15.95
N TRP A 51 12.69 7.26 -17.01
CA TRP A 51 13.95 6.51 -16.95
C TRP A 51 15.18 7.33 -16.55
N ASP A 52 15.14 8.65 -16.71
CA ASP A 52 16.22 9.54 -16.26
C ASP A 52 16.26 9.67 -14.72
N ASN A 53 15.14 9.39 -14.04
CA ASN A 53 15.00 9.51 -12.58
C ASN A 53 14.96 8.16 -11.86
N TRP A 54 14.66 7.09 -12.60
CA TRP A 54 14.49 5.74 -12.06
C TRP A 54 15.22 4.72 -12.94
N LYS A 55 15.76 3.67 -12.32
CA LYS A 55 16.33 2.54 -13.07
C LYS A 55 16.03 1.21 -12.41
N ILE A 56 16.11 0.15 -13.19
CA ILE A 56 16.06 -1.22 -12.68
C ILE A 56 17.49 -1.69 -12.39
N VAL A 57 17.75 -2.09 -11.16
CA VAL A 57 19.06 -2.59 -10.71
C VAL A 57 18.85 -3.87 -9.89
N ASN A 58 19.40 -4.98 -10.33
CA ASN A 58 19.33 -6.26 -9.63
C ASN A 58 17.89 -6.65 -9.21
N GLY A 59 16.94 -6.49 -10.13
CA GLY A 59 15.53 -6.81 -9.87
C GLY A 59 14.79 -5.84 -8.95
N THR A 60 15.38 -4.67 -8.66
CA THR A 60 14.77 -3.61 -7.88
C THR A 60 14.61 -2.34 -8.71
N LEU A 61 13.56 -1.58 -8.44
CA LEU A 61 13.33 -0.26 -8.99
C LEU A 61 13.97 0.76 -8.05
N LYS A 62 14.98 1.47 -8.54
CA LYS A 62 15.81 2.39 -7.76
C LYS A 62 15.63 3.83 -8.24
N THR A 63 15.46 4.77 -7.30
CA THR A 63 15.54 6.21 -7.59
C THR A 63 16.98 6.61 -7.92
N LEU A 64 17.13 7.55 -8.84
CA LEU A 64 18.40 8.20 -9.12
C LEU A 64 18.40 9.58 -8.44
N VAL A 65 19.56 9.92 -7.84
CA VAL A 65 19.73 11.28 -7.33
C VAL A 65 19.80 12.22 -8.53
N HIS A 66 18.79 13.06 -8.69
CA HIS A 66 18.68 14.01 -9.78
C HIS A 66 18.20 15.36 -9.23
N GLU A 67 18.63 16.48 -9.85
CA GLU A 67 18.20 17.83 -9.42
C GLU A 67 16.69 18.01 -9.41
N LYS A 68 15.98 17.33 -10.29
CA LYS A 68 14.52 17.28 -10.34
C LYS A 68 14.09 15.82 -10.28
N GLY A 69 13.80 15.34 -9.08
CA GLY A 69 13.20 14.03 -8.89
C GLY A 69 11.79 13.97 -9.50
N VAL A 70 11.40 12.80 -9.96
CA VAL A 70 10.07 12.56 -10.53
C VAL A 70 9.41 11.40 -9.80
N ASP A 71 8.24 11.66 -9.22
CA ASP A 71 7.40 10.63 -8.66
C ASP A 71 6.85 9.71 -9.74
N ILE A 72 6.62 8.46 -9.42
CA ILE A 72 5.93 7.52 -10.31
C ILE A 72 4.56 7.18 -9.76
N ILE A 73 3.60 6.93 -10.66
CA ILE A 73 2.24 6.54 -10.29
C ILE A 73 1.78 5.33 -11.10
N SER A 74 0.80 4.60 -10.56
CA SER A 74 0.10 3.56 -11.31
C SER A 74 -0.71 4.17 -12.45
N LYS A 75 -0.81 3.47 -13.59
CA LYS A 75 -1.68 3.86 -14.72
C LYS A 75 -3.16 3.72 -14.36
N GLU A 76 -3.48 2.67 -13.60
CA GLU A 76 -4.81 2.40 -13.09
C GLU A 76 -5.08 3.12 -11.77
N LYS A 77 -6.37 3.36 -11.48
CA LYS A 77 -6.85 3.93 -10.22
C LYS A 77 -7.48 2.83 -9.37
N TYR A 78 -7.39 3.01 -8.05
CA TYR A 78 -7.86 2.05 -7.06
C TYR A 78 -8.65 2.76 -5.96
N LYS A 79 -9.71 2.10 -5.51
CA LYS A 79 -10.55 2.52 -4.38
C LYS A 79 -10.41 1.54 -3.22
N ASP A 80 -10.97 0.35 -3.38
CA ASP A 80 -10.84 -0.75 -2.44
C ASP A 80 -9.74 -1.68 -2.95
N PHE A 81 -8.64 -1.76 -2.22
CA PHE A 81 -7.45 -2.48 -2.68
C PHE A 81 -6.62 -3.02 -1.52
N GLU A 82 -5.75 -3.95 -1.84
CA GLU A 82 -4.61 -4.34 -1.02
C GLU A 82 -3.35 -4.20 -1.88
N LEU A 83 -2.44 -3.35 -1.42
CA LEU A 83 -1.12 -3.10 -2.02
C LEU A 83 -0.06 -3.81 -1.19
N GLU A 84 0.83 -4.52 -1.84
CA GLU A 84 2.04 -5.06 -1.23
C GLU A 84 3.26 -4.61 -2.02
N LEU A 85 4.32 -4.29 -1.31
CA LEU A 85 5.63 -3.98 -1.86
C LEU A 85 6.73 -4.13 -0.78
N GLU A 86 7.97 -4.09 -1.23
CA GLU A 86 9.12 -4.00 -0.32
C GLU A 86 9.96 -2.78 -0.69
N TRP A 87 10.50 -2.12 0.34
CA TRP A 87 11.39 -0.97 0.17
C TRP A 87 12.61 -1.04 1.07
N LYS A 88 13.69 -0.42 0.64
CA LYS A 88 14.85 -0.09 1.47
C LYS A 88 15.40 1.28 1.10
N VAL A 89 16.05 1.93 2.03
CA VAL A 89 16.68 3.24 1.85
C VAL A 89 18.18 3.19 2.11
N GLN A 90 18.92 4.14 1.55
CA GLN A 90 20.27 4.46 2.02
C GLN A 90 20.22 5.28 3.31
N SER A 91 21.39 5.53 3.91
CA SER A 91 21.50 6.44 5.06
C SER A 91 20.98 7.83 4.72
N GLY A 92 20.06 8.34 5.55
CA GLY A 92 19.35 9.59 5.32
C GLY A 92 18.31 9.55 4.20
N GLY A 93 18.01 8.37 3.63
CA GLY A 93 17.04 8.22 2.55
C GLY A 93 15.62 8.52 2.99
N ASN A 94 14.85 9.15 2.10
CA ASN A 94 13.46 9.54 2.27
C ASN A 94 12.67 9.26 0.98
N SER A 95 11.46 8.78 1.12
CA SER A 95 10.48 8.55 0.07
C SER A 95 9.09 8.37 0.68
N GLY A 96 8.08 8.13 -0.14
CA GLY A 96 6.71 7.93 0.30
C GLY A 96 5.93 6.98 -0.60
N ILE A 97 4.95 6.30 -0.03
CA ILE A 97 3.98 5.48 -0.74
C ILE A 97 2.64 6.20 -0.66
N PHE A 98 2.16 6.70 -1.80
CA PHE A 98 0.93 7.46 -1.91
C PHE A 98 -0.23 6.59 -2.39
N TYR A 99 -1.43 6.94 -1.96
CA TYR A 99 -2.66 6.33 -2.47
C TYR A 99 -3.76 7.39 -2.67
N PHE A 100 -4.71 7.09 -3.55
CA PHE A 100 -5.74 8.04 -4.01
C PHE A 100 -5.17 9.30 -4.69
N ALA A 101 -3.95 9.20 -5.23
CA ALA A 101 -3.31 10.32 -5.91
C ALA A 101 -4.09 10.77 -7.14
N ASN A 102 -4.12 12.09 -7.32
CA ASN A 102 -4.60 12.73 -8.55
C ASN A 102 -3.58 13.78 -9.01
N GLU A 103 -3.64 14.14 -10.29
CA GLU A 103 -2.65 15.03 -10.89
C GLU A 103 -3.05 16.50 -10.96
N LYS A 104 -3.90 16.95 -10.03
CA LYS A 104 -4.33 18.37 -9.96
C LYS A 104 -3.29 19.28 -9.31
N GLY A 105 -2.53 18.78 -8.35
CA GLY A 105 -1.43 19.51 -7.71
C GLY A 105 -0.14 19.43 -8.54
N ASP A 106 0.84 20.29 -8.24
CA ASP A 106 2.17 20.25 -8.88
C ASP A 106 3.00 19.08 -8.38
N HIS A 107 2.79 18.65 -7.15
CA HIS A 107 3.40 17.50 -6.52
C HIS A 107 2.35 16.50 -6.06
N ILE A 108 2.70 15.22 -6.02
CA ILE A 108 1.79 14.15 -5.64
C ILE A 108 1.25 14.31 -4.20
N TRP A 109 2.09 14.75 -3.26
CA TRP A 109 1.74 14.97 -1.85
C TRP A 109 0.70 16.08 -1.62
N GLN A 110 0.46 16.96 -2.62
CA GLN A 110 -0.60 17.97 -2.53
C GLN A 110 -2.00 17.38 -2.70
N SER A 111 -2.10 16.12 -3.11
CA SER A 111 -3.40 15.47 -3.34
C SER A 111 -3.60 14.18 -2.57
N ALA A 112 -2.54 13.49 -2.22
CA ALA A 112 -2.56 12.12 -1.76
C ALA A 112 -2.04 11.95 -0.33
N PRO A 113 -2.71 11.14 0.52
CA PRO A 113 -2.12 10.63 1.76
C PRO A 113 -0.89 9.79 1.47
N GLU A 114 0.05 9.80 2.41
CA GLU A 114 1.36 9.19 2.29
C GLU A 114 1.67 8.27 3.46
N MET A 115 2.04 7.02 3.17
CA MET A 115 2.77 6.18 4.11
C MET A 115 4.26 6.48 3.96
N GLN A 116 4.87 7.02 5.01
CA GLN A 116 6.25 7.46 5.00
C GLN A 116 7.25 6.31 4.85
N VAL A 117 8.27 6.52 4.01
CA VAL A 117 9.44 5.66 3.80
C VAL A 117 10.69 6.43 4.17
N LEU A 118 11.39 6.04 5.25
CA LEU A 118 12.41 6.89 5.85
C LEU A 118 13.50 6.11 6.57
N ASP A 119 14.73 6.66 6.55
CA ASP A 119 15.73 6.38 7.58
C ASP A 119 15.41 7.20 8.85
N ASN A 120 14.79 6.57 9.83
CA ASN A 120 14.39 7.22 11.08
C ASN A 120 15.56 7.74 11.92
N ILE A 121 16.79 7.27 11.68
CA ILE A 121 17.95 7.59 12.52
C ILE A 121 18.64 8.88 12.04
N VAL A 122 18.87 8.99 10.74
CA VAL A 122 19.67 10.09 10.16
C VAL A 122 18.80 11.22 9.62
N HIS A 123 17.65 10.91 9.01
CA HIS A 123 16.78 11.93 8.43
C HIS A 123 16.08 12.77 9.50
N VAL A 124 15.92 14.08 9.24
CA VAL A 124 15.34 15.02 10.21
C VAL A 124 13.90 14.66 10.60
N ASP A 125 13.11 14.14 9.67
CA ASP A 125 11.73 13.72 9.91
C ASP A 125 11.61 12.50 10.84
N GLY A 126 12.65 11.68 10.97
CA GLY A 126 12.71 10.57 11.91
C GLY A 126 12.70 10.97 13.39
N LYS A 127 12.96 12.25 13.69
CA LYS A 127 12.92 12.80 15.07
C LYS A 127 11.50 12.94 15.62
N ARG A 128 10.48 12.90 14.78
CA ARG A 128 9.07 13.01 15.16
C ARG A 128 8.35 11.74 14.74
N THR A 129 7.65 11.10 15.65
CA THR A 129 6.90 9.86 15.33
C THR A 129 5.84 10.06 14.26
N ILE A 130 5.24 11.25 14.18
CA ILE A 130 4.19 11.58 13.20
C ILE A 130 4.73 11.73 11.77
N THR A 131 6.05 11.82 11.59
CA THR A 131 6.73 11.90 10.29
C THR A 131 7.74 10.76 10.09
N SER A 132 7.78 9.76 10.99
CA SER A 132 8.67 8.60 10.92
C SER A 132 8.18 7.55 9.90
N ALA A 133 9.04 6.59 9.58
CA ALA A 133 8.70 5.49 8.67
C ALA A 133 7.42 4.77 9.12
N GLY A 134 6.50 4.54 8.17
CA GLY A 134 5.21 3.91 8.40
C GLY A 134 4.09 4.86 8.83
N ALA A 135 4.40 6.07 9.31
CA ALA A 135 3.38 7.07 9.65
C ALA A 135 2.47 7.37 8.46
N LEU A 136 1.22 7.73 8.73
CA LEU A 136 0.45 8.56 7.83
C LEU A 136 1.00 9.97 7.99
N TYR A 137 1.87 10.38 7.07
CA TYR A 137 2.76 11.53 7.19
C TYR A 137 2.04 12.80 7.68
N ASP A 138 2.56 13.39 8.76
CA ASP A 138 2.06 14.58 9.46
C ASP A 138 0.59 14.50 9.92
N LEU A 139 -0.01 13.31 9.99
CA LEU A 139 -1.40 13.08 10.40
C LEU A 139 -1.54 12.04 11.53
N ILE A 140 -0.94 10.85 11.39
CA ILE A 140 -1.06 9.76 12.38
C ILE A 140 0.29 9.06 12.55
N SER A 141 0.77 9.00 13.79
CA SER A 141 1.98 8.23 14.13
C SER A 141 1.71 6.73 14.07
N PRO A 142 2.71 5.90 13.71
CA PRO A 142 2.62 4.47 13.90
C PRO A 142 2.54 4.12 15.39
N SER A 143 1.82 3.05 15.73
CA SER A 143 1.67 2.56 17.12
C SER A 143 2.98 2.02 17.69
N GLU A 144 3.85 1.54 16.82
CA GLU A 144 5.17 1.02 17.17
C GLU A 144 6.18 1.18 16.02
N THR A 145 7.45 1.17 16.35
CA THR A 145 8.55 1.28 15.38
C THR A 145 9.10 -0.11 15.07
N VAL A 146 8.76 -0.63 13.90
CA VAL A 146 9.18 -1.97 13.41
C VAL A 146 10.02 -1.89 12.13
N VAL A 147 10.51 -0.70 11.78
CA VAL A 147 11.37 -0.48 10.62
C VAL A 147 12.70 -1.20 10.80
N LYS A 148 13.17 -1.88 9.74
CA LYS A 148 14.47 -2.55 9.71
C LYS A 148 15.60 -1.54 9.48
N PRO A 149 16.84 -1.90 9.84
CA PRO A 149 18.02 -1.05 9.58
C PRO A 149 18.16 -0.64 8.11
N VAL A 150 18.82 0.49 7.89
CA VAL A 150 19.20 0.97 6.55
C VAL A 150 19.89 -0.13 5.74
N GLY A 151 19.51 -0.28 4.47
CA GLY A 151 20.03 -1.31 3.57
C GLY A 151 19.25 -2.62 3.60
N GLU A 152 18.37 -2.85 4.58
CA GLU A 152 17.48 -4.01 4.64
C GLU A 152 16.10 -3.69 4.05
N PHE A 153 15.48 -4.71 3.42
CA PHE A 153 14.14 -4.56 2.85
C PHE A 153 13.07 -4.66 3.93
N ASN A 154 12.23 -3.63 4.01
CA ASN A 154 10.99 -3.58 4.76
C ASN A 154 9.84 -4.06 3.89
N GLN A 155 8.93 -4.84 4.44
CA GLN A 155 7.70 -5.28 3.78
C GLN A 155 6.55 -4.34 4.14
N VAL A 156 5.82 -3.88 3.15
CA VAL A 156 4.62 -3.04 3.33
C VAL A 156 3.41 -3.76 2.82
N ARG A 157 2.31 -3.60 3.55
CA ARG A 157 0.96 -3.88 3.09
C ARG A 157 0.06 -2.70 3.47
N ILE A 158 -0.60 -2.11 2.47
CA ILE A 158 -1.64 -1.10 2.66
C ILE A 158 -2.97 -1.70 2.24
N VAL A 159 -3.94 -1.67 3.12
CA VAL A 159 -5.32 -2.14 2.85
C VAL A 159 -6.25 -0.94 2.85
N SER A 160 -7.04 -0.81 1.80
CA SER A 160 -8.17 0.12 1.71
C SER A 160 -9.43 -0.66 1.43
N LYS A 161 -10.42 -0.58 2.33
CA LYS A 161 -11.71 -1.24 2.13
C LYS A 161 -12.82 -0.44 2.77
N ASN A 162 -13.83 -0.05 1.99
CA ASN A 162 -14.96 0.74 2.48
C ASN A 162 -14.53 2.02 3.23
N ASN A 163 -13.52 2.72 2.73
CA ASN A 163 -12.87 3.89 3.35
C ASN A 163 -12.14 3.60 4.68
N HIS A 164 -12.02 2.36 5.12
CA HIS A 164 -11.13 1.98 6.21
C HIS A 164 -9.74 1.68 5.65
N ILE A 165 -8.70 2.31 6.22
CA ILE A 165 -7.32 2.21 5.76
C ILE A 165 -6.47 1.61 6.85
N GLU A 166 -5.60 0.65 6.49
CA GLU A 166 -4.61 0.06 7.38
C GLU A 166 -3.21 0.19 6.77
N HIS A 167 -2.23 0.58 7.58
CA HIS A 167 -0.81 0.47 7.25
C HIS A 167 -0.19 -0.69 8.04
N TRP A 168 0.48 -1.57 7.32
CA TRP A 168 1.24 -2.68 7.86
C TRP A 168 2.70 -2.54 7.46
N LEU A 169 3.61 -2.72 8.41
CA LEU A 169 5.05 -2.71 8.18
C LEU A 169 5.66 -3.94 8.85
N ASN A 170 6.41 -4.74 8.08
CA ASN A 170 7.03 -5.98 8.54
C ASN A 170 6.07 -6.90 9.32
N GLU A 171 4.89 -7.16 8.71
CA GLU A 171 3.79 -8.01 9.23
C GLU A 171 3.02 -7.42 10.43
N VAL A 172 3.40 -6.27 10.95
CA VAL A 172 2.72 -5.59 12.06
C VAL A 172 1.79 -4.51 11.54
N LYS A 173 0.53 -4.50 11.99
CA LYS A 173 -0.39 -3.38 11.73
C LYS A 173 -0.02 -2.22 12.63
N ILE A 174 0.56 -1.18 12.05
CA ILE A 174 1.12 -0.05 12.78
C ILE A 174 0.19 1.15 12.90
N LEU A 175 -0.82 1.25 12.05
CA LEU A 175 -1.93 2.22 12.18
C LEU A 175 -3.14 1.81 11.36
N GLU A 176 -4.29 2.34 11.75
CA GLU A 176 -5.52 2.26 10.97
C GLU A 176 -6.36 3.52 11.17
N TYR A 177 -7.19 3.87 10.20
CA TYR A 177 -8.09 5.02 10.28
C TYR A 177 -9.22 4.96 9.27
N ASP A 178 -10.30 5.68 9.55
CA ASP A 178 -11.42 5.84 8.62
C ASP A 178 -11.21 7.08 7.77
N TYR A 179 -10.92 6.86 6.51
CA TYR A 179 -10.67 7.89 5.51
C TYR A 179 -11.91 8.77 5.30
N GLN A 180 -11.72 10.09 5.26
CA GLN A 180 -12.78 11.11 5.17
C GLN A 180 -13.75 11.16 6.36
N SER A 181 -13.51 10.46 7.45
CA SER A 181 -14.24 10.64 8.71
C SER A 181 -14.06 12.05 9.26
N ASP A 182 -14.92 12.46 10.17
CA ASP A 182 -14.77 13.77 10.83
C ASP A 182 -13.50 13.85 11.67
N ASN A 183 -13.06 12.70 12.23
CA ASN A 183 -11.76 12.64 12.91
C ASN A 183 -10.61 12.90 11.93
N PHE A 184 -10.61 12.24 10.77
CA PHE A 184 -9.59 12.44 9.74
C PHE A 184 -9.57 13.89 9.23
N LYS A 185 -10.73 14.51 9.01
CA LYS A 185 -10.82 15.94 8.63
C LYS A 185 -10.19 16.86 9.68
N ARG A 186 -10.47 16.62 10.98
CA ARG A 186 -9.83 17.38 12.08
C ARG A 186 -8.30 17.22 12.12
N LEU A 187 -7.77 16.04 11.77
CA LEU A 187 -6.32 15.85 11.66
C LEU A 187 -5.75 16.70 10.52
N ILE A 188 -6.40 16.72 9.34
CA ILE A 188 -5.97 17.56 8.21
C ILE A 188 -5.97 19.03 8.59
N GLU A 189 -7.02 19.53 9.27
CA GLU A 189 -7.13 20.94 9.71
C GLU A 189 -5.98 21.38 10.63
N LYS A 190 -5.37 20.43 11.36
CA LYS A 190 -4.25 20.69 12.27
C LYS A 190 -2.88 20.44 11.64
N SER A 191 -2.82 19.94 10.42
CA SER A 191 -1.59 19.59 9.72
C SER A 191 -1.16 20.65 8.69
N LYS A 192 0.02 20.42 8.06
CA LYS A 192 0.46 21.25 6.92
C LYS A 192 -0.46 21.19 5.71
N PHE A 193 -1.35 20.19 5.65
CA PHE A 193 -2.24 19.94 4.51
C PHE A 193 -3.55 20.74 4.53
N ARG A 194 -3.85 21.48 5.61
CA ARG A 194 -5.13 22.20 5.79
C ARG A 194 -5.49 23.13 4.63
N ASP A 195 -4.50 23.82 4.07
CA ASP A 195 -4.67 24.81 3.01
C ASP A 195 -4.47 24.21 1.60
N MET A 196 -4.32 22.87 1.49
CA MET A 196 -4.16 22.19 0.21
C MET A 196 -5.51 21.79 -0.39
N PRO A 197 -5.94 22.43 -1.49
CA PRO A 197 -7.32 22.28 -1.99
C PRO A 197 -7.61 20.88 -2.54
N TYR A 198 -6.58 20.12 -2.91
CA TYR A 198 -6.72 18.79 -3.51
C TYR A 198 -6.44 17.65 -2.55
N PHE A 199 -5.86 17.94 -1.37
CA PHE A 199 -5.43 16.90 -0.44
C PHE A 199 -6.62 16.08 0.09
N ALA A 200 -6.51 14.75 -0.03
CA ALA A 200 -7.47 13.77 0.49
C ALA A 200 -8.93 13.98 0.04
N LYS A 201 -9.16 14.57 -1.15
CA LYS A 201 -10.52 14.84 -1.70
C LYS A 201 -11.10 13.67 -2.49
N LYS A 202 -10.29 12.63 -2.81
CA LYS A 202 -10.71 11.48 -3.63
C LYS A 202 -10.62 10.20 -2.84
N THR A 203 -11.60 9.31 -3.02
CA THR A 203 -11.63 7.95 -2.48
C THR A 203 -11.16 6.91 -3.48
N GLU A 204 -10.79 7.36 -4.68
CA GLU A 204 -10.22 6.55 -5.76
C GLU A 204 -9.12 7.37 -6.44
N GLY A 205 -7.97 6.76 -6.68
CA GLY A 205 -6.84 7.40 -7.33
C GLY A 205 -5.70 6.45 -7.60
N ALA A 206 -4.61 6.99 -8.15
CA ALA A 206 -3.41 6.22 -8.43
C ALA A 206 -2.65 5.89 -7.13
N ILE A 207 -1.89 4.79 -7.15
CA ILE A 207 -0.83 4.49 -6.20
C ILE A 207 0.42 5.22 -6.68
N GLY A 208 1.18 5.82 -5.78
CA GLY A 208 2.40 6.55 -6.12
C GLY A 208 3.60 6.17 -5.26
N LEU A 209 4.79 6.40 -5.82
CA LEU A 209 6.07 6.29 -5.10
C LEU A 209 6.88 7.56 -5.34
N GLN A 210 7.37 8.14 -4.25
CA GLN A 210 8.14 9.37 -4.30
C GLN A 210 9.55 9.13 -4.85
N GLY A 211 10.01 10.03 -5.73
CA GLY A 211 11.25 9.88 -6.46
C GLY A 211 12.28 11.01 -6.29
N ASP A 212 12.06 11.95 -5.35
CA ASP A 212 12.82 13.21 -5.31
C ASP A 212 13.72 13.42 -4.08
N HIS A 213 13.80 12.44 -3.14
CA HIS A 213 14.45 12.62 -1.84
C HIS A 213 15.56 11.59 -1.53
N GLY A 214 16.40 11.24 -2.49
CA GLY A 214 17.54 10.36 -2.30
C GLY A 214 17.38 8.97 -2.87
N GLU A 215 18.30 8.06 -2.52
CA GLU A 215 18.28 6.70 -3.06
C GLU A 215 17.37 5.78 -2.26
N VAL A 216 16.34 5.27 -2.92
CA VAL A 216 15.40 4.29 -2.40
C VAL A 216 15.24 3.15 -3.41
N TRP A 217 15.07 1.93 -2.93
CA TRP A 217 14.84 0.74 -3.76
C TRP A 217 13.49 0.13 -3.42
N TYR A 218 12.73 -0.21 -4.45
CA TYR A 218 11.46 -0.89 -4.37
C TYR A 218 11.51 -2.22 -5.13
N LYS A 219 10.77 -3.23 -4.65
CA LYS A 219 10.58 -4.50 -5.36
C LYS A 219 9.22 -5.13 -5.03
N ASN A 220 8.84 -6.15 -5.80
CA ASN A 220 7.64 -6.94 -5.55
C ASN A 220 6.36 -6.09 -5.43
N ILE A 221 6.22 -5.07 -6.30
CA ILE A 221 5.08 -4.14 -6.23
C ILE A 221 3.88 -4.80 -6.90
N ARG A 222 2.88 -5.13 -6.10
CA ARG A 222 1.65 -5.76 -6.57
C ARG A 222 0.42 -5.22 -5.84
N ILE A 223 -0.72 -5.21 -6.51
CA ILE A 223 -1.98 -4.72 -5.97
C ILE A 223 -3.12 -5.65 -6.37
N ARG A 224 -4.14 -5.77 -5.54
CA ARG A 224 -5.41 -6.42 -5.90
C ARG A 224 -6.59 -5.55 -5.49
N LYS A 225 -7.67 -5.61 -6.28
CA LYS A 225 -8.96 -4.96 -5.95
C LYS A 225 -9.70 -5.82 -4.93
N LEU A 226 -10.31 -5.20 -3.92
CA LEU A 226 -11.03 -5.87 -2.82
C LEU A 226 -12.55 -5.83 -2.98
#